data_d79e40e8dda1f2494df45b07fcd8b6ef
#
_entry.id   d79e40e8dda1f2494df45b07fcd8b6ef
#
_cell.length_a   1.000
_cell.length_b   1.000
_cell.length_c   1.000
_cell.angle_alpha   90.00
_cell.angle_beta   90.00
_cell.angle_gamma   90.00
#
_symmetry.space_group_name_H-M   'P 1'
#
loop_
_entity.id
_entity.type
_entity.pdbx_description
1 polymer ?
#
loop_
_entity_poly.entity_id
_entity_poly.type
_entity_poly.pdbx_seq_one_letter_code
_entity_poly.pdbx_strand_id
1 'polypeptide(L)'
;MKRMVPEQLDLSRELPIVIGSVDYQEFTWRLIEMDRLLRETGIENDFVEKALSRWEAEGRAEAEKEGRRYREPCGKKLARLQKMFRLALRCTIARLLTEKEYRPFSMRLPDSTLLQWFCGIERFEVIRVPGKSSLERYDKMVPEEDVRALVNRLNMLAVGGEVGLRTELDLEAYFSDSSCVKAAIHFPVDWVLLRDGVRTLVKAILVIRRHGLKHRMPEPETFLRQINGQCIAMSQSRRCEDSRKKRKKVLRQMKRLNLIVMTHARQYREKLSEEWKDRTDLKAGEVALILKRIDGVLERLPVGIKQAHERIIGERQVPSKDKILSLYERDIHVVVRGKADAEVEFGNTMWLGEQSEGLIVDWKLLKDKSPGDTKLFRSSMDRIQKVFGRYPRSVAGDRGLWSDDNKKWLESEKIFNALCPRNVGELRECLKDERFASNQKRRSQTEGRIGIMKNDFLGRPLRSKGFEHRELALAWAVFAHNLWLLTGLRWAEQKEKRKAA
;
A
#
# COMPACT_ATOMS: atom_id res chain seq x y z
N MET A 1 9.06 3.86 32.82
CA MET A 1 8.85 5.32 32.80
C MET A 1 8.94 5.80 31.37
N LYS A 2 7.87 6.41 30.83
CA LYS A 2 7.86 6.91 29.45
C LYS A 2 8.86 8.03 29.28
N ARG A 3 9.80 7.88 28.32
CA ARG A 3 10.83 8.88 28.01
C ARG A 3 10.30 10.04 27.17
N MET A 4 9.11 10.54 27.50
CA MET A 4 8.52 11.67 26.79
C MET A 4 9.00 12.99 27.39
N VAL A 5 9.55 13.86 26.55
CA VAL A 5 9.83 15.24 26.93
C VAL A 5 8.51 16.01 26.78
N PRO A 6 8.07 16.78 27.78
CA PRO A 6 6.88 17.62 27.68
C PRO A 6 6.94 18.51 26.43
N GLU A 7 5.84 18.60 25.69
CA GLU A 7 5.74 19.50 24.54
C GLU A 7 5.72 20.94 25.06
N GLN A 8 6.69 21.75 24.61
CA GLN A 8 6.69 23.17 24.91
C GLN A 8 5.57 23.84 24.12
N LEU A 9 4.76 24.65 24.77
CA LEU A 9 3.70 25.43 24.13
C LEU A 9 4.32 26.30 23.03
N ASP A 10 3.89 26.07 21.80
CA ASP A 10 4.39 26.78 20.63
C ASP A 10 3.44 27.93 20.30
N LEU A 11 3.84 29.16 20.64
CA LEU A 11 3.10 30.39 20.36
C LEU A 11 2.91 30.65 18.85
N SER A 12 3.66 29.98 18.00
CA SER A 12 3.54 30.08 16.52
C SER A 12 2.39 29.28 15.92
N ARG A 13 1.61 28.55 16.74
CA ARG A 13 0.53 27.66 16.28
C ARG A 13 -0.82 28.34 16.08
N GLU A 14 -0.91 29.65 16.12
CA GLU A 14 -2.15 30.31 15.77
C GLU A 14 -2.45 30.17 14.26
N LEU A 15 -3.64 29.66 13.96
CA LEU A 15 -4.15 29.62 12.58
C LEU A 15 -4.66 31.00 12.20
N PRO A 16 -4.23 31.56 11.08
CA PRO A 16 -4.87 32.77 10.56
C PRO A 16 -6.33 32.46 10.20
N ILE A 17 -7.23 33.39 10.51
CA ILE A 17 -8.63 33.27 10.11
C ILE A 17 -8.71 33.46 8.59
N VAL A 18 -9.09 32.39 7.88
CA VAL A 18 -9.31 32.42 6.44
C VAL A 18 -10.79 32.27 6.15
N ILE A 19 -11.37 33.26 5.50
CA ILE A 19 -12.75 33.20 5.01
C ILE A 19 -12.68 32.56 3.62
N GLY A 20 -13.18 31.32 3.51
CA GLY A 20 -13.16 30.53 2.29
C GLY A 20 -14.52 29.88 2.00
N SER A 21 -14.56 28.98 1.01
CA SER A 21 -15.74 28.17 0.70
C SER A 21 -16.14 27.29 1.90
N VAL A 22 -17.39 26.80 1.90
CA VAL A 22 -17.89 25.88 2.93
C VAL A 22 -17.01 24.64 3.02
N ASP A 23 -16.56 24.11 1.88
CA ASP A 23 -15.69 22.94 1.84
C ASP A 23 -14.33 23.20 2.50
N TYR A 24 -13.75 24.41 2.29
CA TYR A 24 -12.51 24.79 2.95
C TYR A 24 -12.68 24.96 4.44
N GLN A 25 -13.81 25.54 4.89
CA GLN A 25 -14.12 25.67 6.31
C GLN A 25 -14.31 24.31 6.97
N GLU A 26 -15.00 23.37 6.31
CA GLU A 26 -15.15 21.99 6.78
C GLU A 26 -13.81 21.28 6.88
N PHE A 27 -12.97 21.38 5.84
CA PHE A 27 -11.63 20.79 5.83
C PHE A 27 -10.77 21.35 6.97
N THR A 28 -10.78 22.66 7.17
CA THR A 28 -10.05 23.33 8.27
C THR A 28 -10.52 22.81 9.62
N TRP A 29 -11.82 22.78 9.84
CA TRP A 29 -12.41 22.31 11.09
C TRP A 29 -12.06 20.84 11.36
N ARG A 30 -12.15 19.99 10.34
CA ARG A 30 -11.78 18.57 10.45
C ARG A 30 -10.30 18.39 10.82
N LEU A 31 -9.39 19.19 10.29
CA LEU A 31 -7.99 19.14 10.68
C LEU A 31 -7.75 19.61 12.12
N ILE A 32 -8.51 20.60 12.60
CA ILE A 32 -8.47 21.03 13.99
C ILE A 32 -8.96 19.92 14.93
N GLU A 33 -10.08 19.29 14.60
CA GLU A 33 -10.60 18.16 15.39
C GLU A 33 -9.69 16.94 15.31
N MET A 34 -9.02 16.72 14.19
CA MET A 34 -8.03 15.64 14.06
C MET A 34 -6.79 15.90 14.92
N ASP A 35 -6.29 17.13 14.97
CA ASP A 35 -5.22 17.55 15.88
C ASP A 35 -5.62 17.27 17.34
N ARG A 36 -6.85 17.65 17.71
CA ARG A 36 -7.41 17.38 19.05
C ARG A 36 -7.49 15.88 19.32
N LEU A 37 -8.09 15.11 18.40
CA LEU A 37 -8.26 13.67 18.53
C LEU A 37 -6.91 12.95 18.70
N LEU A 38 -5.91 13.26 17.89
CA LEU A 38 -4.57 12.66 17.97
C LEU A 38 -3.90 12.91 19.33
N ARG A 39 -4.15 14.07 19.96
CA ARG A 39 -3.60 14.42 21.28
C ARG A 39 -4.38 13.78 22.42
N GLU A 40 -5.70 13.92 22.43
CA GLU A 40 -6.58 13.42 23.49
C GLU A 40 -6.50 11.89 23.62
N THR A 41 -6.46 11.17 22.49
CA THR A 41 -6.34 9.71 22.48
C THR A 41 -4.91 9.21 22.78
N GLY A 42 -3.92 10.10 22.75
CA GLY A 42 -2.51 9.74 22.91
C GLY A 42 -1.90 8.94 21.75
N ILE A 43 -2.62 8.73 20.66
CA ILE A 43 -2.17 7.95 19.49
C ILE A 43 -0.90 8.55 18.86
N GLU A 44 -0.79 9.89 18.84
CA GLU A 44 0.41 10.55 18.38
C GLU A 44 1.64 10.18 19.22
N ASN A 45 1.48 10.10 20.54
CA ASN A 45 2.55 9.71 21.45
C ASN A 45 2.94 8.23 21.27
N ASP A 46 1.96 7.33 21.04
CA ASP A 46 2.26 5.94 20.74
C ASP A 46 3.06 5.79 19.45
N PHE A 47 2.71 6.55 18.42
CA PHE A 47 3.50 6.56 17.19
C PHE A 47 4.94 7.02 17.45
N VAL A 48 5.12 8.09 18.23
CA VAL A 48 6.44 8.61 18.60
C VAL A 48 7.25 7.57 19.37
N GLU A 49 6.64 6.86 20.32
CA GLU A 49 7.30 5.79 21.09
C GLU A 49 7.76 4.63 20.18
N LYS A 50 6.89 4.20 19.26
CA LYS A 50 7.22 3.14 18.29
C LYS A 50 8.34 3.55 17.34
N ALA A 51 8.26 4.74 16.78
CA ALA A 51 9.28 5.29 15.89
C ALA A 51 10.64 5.46 16.60
N LEU A 52 10.62 5.92 17.86
CA LEU A 52 11.83 6.05 18.68
C LEU A 52 12.45 4.69 18.99
N SER A 53 11.66 3.72 19.42
CA SER A 53 12.13 2.36 19.71
C SER A 53 12.80 1.72 18.51
N ARG A 54 12.20 1.89 17.33
CA ARG A 54 12.79 1.40 16.08
C ARG A 54 14.09 2.12 15.72
N TRP A 55 14.10 3.46 15.80
CA TRP A 55 15.29 4.25 15.53
C TRP A 55 16.45 3.85 16.45
N GLU A 56 16.16 3.60 17.74
CA GLU A 56 17.16 3.11 18.71
C GLU A 56 17.66 1.71 18.38
N ALA A 57 16.76 0.80 17.98
CA ALA A 57 17.12 -0.56 17.59
C ALA A 57 18.04 -0.58 16.35
N GLU A 58 17.70 0.22 15.32
CA GLU A 58 18.54 0.38 14.12
C GLU A 58 19.91 0.99 14.48
N GLY A 59 19.94 1.99 15.36
CA GLY A 59 21.17 2.62 15.81
C GLY A 59 22.05 1.67 16.65
N ARG A 60 21.48 0.79 17.46
CA ARG A 60 22.23 -0.26 18.19
C ARG A 60 22.83 -1.27 17.23
N ALA A 61 22.05 -1.75 16.27
CA ALA A 61 22.53 -2.72 15.28
C ALA A 61 23.65 -2.14 14.39
N GLU A 62 23.57 -0.85 14.04
CA GLU A 62 24.64 -0.17 13.30
C GLU A 62 25.90 0.00 14.15
N ALA A 63 25.75 0.41 15.41
CA ALA A 63 26.87 0.57 16.34
C ALA A 63 27.60 -0.76 16.58
N GLU A 64 26.86 -1.85 16.71
CA GLU A 64 27.41 -3.20 16.85
C GLU A 64 28.22 -3.62 15.63
N LYS A 65 27.71 -3.40 14.43
CA LYS A 65 28.41 -3.68 13.17
C LYS A 65 29.72 -2.89 13.03
N GLU A 66 29.76 -1.66 13.56
CA GLU A 66 30.92 -0.77 13.53
C GLU A 66 31.85 -0.96 14.74
N GLY A 67 31.53 -1.85 15.68
CA GLY A 67 32.32 -2.08 16.91
C GLY A 67 32.32 -0.89 17.85
N ARG A 68 31.36 0.02 17.76
CA ARG A 68 31.25 1.21 18.62
C ARG A 68 30.13 1.09 19.66
N ARG A 69 30.28 1.79 20.77
CA ARG A 69 29.26 1.83 21.82
C ARG A 69 28.06 2.68 21.37
N TYR A 70 26.86 2.13 21.42
CA TYR A 70 25.60 2.89 21.20
C TYR A 70 25.38 3.87 22.38
N ARG A 71 25.00 5.10 22.07
CA ARG A 71 24.55 6.11 23.05
C ARG A 71 23.11 6.47 22.82
N GLU A 72 22.27 6.27 23.82
CA GLU A 72 20.85 6.63 23.76
C GLU A 72 20.68 8.15 23.62
N PRO A 73 19.67 8.59 22.82
CA PRO A 73 19.38 10.01 22.71
C PRO A 73 18.82 10.55 24.03
N CYS A 74 19.29 11.73 24.43
CA CYS A 74 18.83 12.42 25.65
C CYS A 74 18.68 13.92 25.39
N GLY A 75 18.00 14.62 26.29
CA GLY A 75 17.84 16.07 26.28
C GLY A 75 17.40 16.63 24.91
N LYS A 76 18.13 17.61 24.39
CA LYS A 76 17.81 18.29 23.12
C LYS A 76 17.72 17.34 21.91
N LYS A 77 18.54 16.29 21.87
CA LYS A 77 18.53 15.32 20.78
C LYS A 77 17.23 14.50 20.78
N LEU A 78 16.79 14.05 21.97
CA LEU A 78 15.54 13.30 22.13
C LEU A 78 14.34 14.17 21.74
N ALA A 79 14.26 15.40 22.24
CA ALA A 79 13.19 16.35 21.91
C ALA A 79 13.10 16.60 20.39
N ARG A 80 14.27 16.78 19.72
CA ARG A 80 14.32 16.95 18.26
C ARG A 80 13.83 15.72 17.50
N LEU A 81 14.16 14.52 17.95
CA LEU A 81 13.68 13.27 17.35
C LEU A 81 12.16 13.14 17.51
N GLN A 82 11.63 13.38 18.71
CA GLN A 82 10.21 13.32 18.99
C GLN A 82 9.44 14.33 18.11
N LYS A 83 9.94 15.56 17.98
CA LYS A 83 9.37 16.57 17.06
C LYS A 83 9.37 16.10 15.61
N MET A 84 10.46 15.49 15.15
CA MET A 84 10.57 14.92 13.80
C MET A 84 9.57 13.79 13.59
N PHE A 85 9.34 12.91 14.57
CA PHE A 85 8.39 11.83 14.46
C PHE A 85 6.94 12.33 14.40
N ARG A 86 6.58 13.32 15.23
CA ARG A 86 5.27 13.99 15.13
C ARG A 86 5.05 14.61 13.76
N LEU A 87 6.04 15.36 13.26
CA LEU A 87 6.00 15.91 11.91
C LEU A 87 5.79 14.82 10.85
N ALA A 88 6.47 13.67 10.98
CA ALA A 88 6.36 12.57 10.04
C ALA A 88 4.94 11.99 10.01
N LEU A 89 4.34 11.67 11.17
CA LEU A 89 2.97 11.19 11.28
C LEU A 89 1.99 12.16 10.62
N ARG A 90 2.06 13.44 10.99
CA ARG A 90 1.14 14.47 10.50
C ARG A 90 1.30 14.75 9.01
N CYS A 91 2.51 14.74 8.49
CA CYS A 91 2.75 14.87 7.04
C CYS A 91 2.19 13.65 6.27
N THR A 92 2.32 12.44 6.80
CA THR A 92 1.75 11.23 6.18
C THR A 92 0.22 11.32 6.12
N ILE A 93 -0.45 11.70 7.23
CA ILE A 93 -1.90 11.90 7.27
C ILE A 93 -2.32 13.01 6.29
N ALA A 94 -1.72 14.20 6.38
CA ALA A 94 -2.09 15.35 5.55
C ALA A 94 -1.91 15.08 4.05
N ARG A 95 -0.85 14.34 3.67
CA ARG A 95 -0.62 13.93 2.29
C ARG A 95 -1.74 13.03 1.78
N LEU A 96 -2.18 12.06 2.57
CA LEU A 96 -3.27 11.15 2.19
C LEU A 96 -4.60 11.90 2.09
N LEU A 97 -4.93 12.76 3.04
CA LEU A 97 -6.16 13.56 3.03
C LEU A 97 -6.23 14.57 1.88
N THR A 98 -5.09 14.99 1.35
CA THR A 98 -5.03 15.87 0.18
C THR A 98 -4.85 15.12 -1.14
N GLU A 99 -4.89 13.79 -1.12
CA GLU A 99 -4.77 12.90 -2.29
C GLU A 99 -3.53 13.20 -3.14
N LYS A 100 -2.45 13.69 -2.52
CA LYS A 100 -1.25 14.10 -3.23
C LYS A 100 -0.13 13.06 -3.14
N GLU A 101 0.55 12.89 -4.27
CA GLU A 101 1.83 12.21 -4.32
C GLU A 101 2.91 13.04 -3.59
N TYR A 102 4.02 12.40 -3.20
CA TYR A 102 5.08 13.05 -2.42
C TYR A 102 5.59 14.38 -3.02
N ARG A 103 5.80 14.45 -4.34
CA ARG A 103 6.31 15.68 -4.97
C ARG A 103 5.27 16.79 -5.00
N PRO A 104 4.04 16.60 -5.49
CA PRO A 104 2.99 17.60 -5.41
C PRO A 104 2.71 18.06 -3.97
N PHE A 105 2.72 17.14 -3.00
CA PHE A 105 2.51 17.51 -1.61
C PHE A 105 3.65 18.36 -1.06
N SER A 106 4.94 18.03 -1.35
CA SER A 106 6.08 18.85 -0.94
C SER A 106 6.08 20.25 -1.54
N MET A 107 5.44 20.44 -2.70
CA MET A 107 5.24 21.76 -3.31
C MET A 107 4.03 22.50 -2.72
N ARG A 108 2.98 21.77 -2.29
CA ARG A 108 1.79 22.37 -1.68
C ARG A 108 2.02 22.84 -0.25
N LEU A 109 2.85 22.14 0.48
CA LEU A 109 3.09 22.37 1.92
C LEU A 109 3.63 23.78 2.23
N PRO A 110 4.56 24.40 1.43
CA PRO A 110 4.98 25.79 1.61
C PRO A 110 3.87 26.82 1.43
N ASP A 111 2.87 26.54 0.59
CA ASP A 111 1.82 27.49 0.20
C ASP A 111 0.60 27.42 1.14
N SER A 112 0.49 26.42 2.01
CA SER A 112 -0.67 26.22 2.86
C SER A 112 -0.35 26.40 4.35
N THR A 113 -0.76 27.54 4.92
CA THR A 113 -0.61 27.82 6.35
C THR A 113 -1.36 26.79 7.22
N LEU A 114 -2.50 26.31 6.75
CA LEU A 114 -3.28 25.26 7.41
C LEU A 114 -2.51 23.93 7.49
N LEU A 115 -1.92 23.49 6.38
CA LEU A 115 -1.13 22.26 6.37
C LEU A 115 0.17 22.39 7.19
N GLN A 116 0.82 23.58 7.16
CA GLN A 116 1.98 23.85 8.01
C GLN A 116 1.61 23.76 9.48
N TRP A 117 0.49 24.37 9.86
CA TRP A 117 -0.02 24.30 11.23
C TRP A 117 -0.31 22.86 11.64
N PHE A 118 -1.07 22.12 10.84
CA PHE A 118 -1.41 20.73 11.16
C PHE A 118 -0.17 19.85 11.28
N CYS A 119 0.80 20.02 10.39
CA CYS A 119 2.05 19.27 10.41
C CYS A 119 3.02 19.71 11.52
N GLY A 120 2.75 20.80 12.23
CA GLY A 120 3.65 21.34 13.26
C GLY A 120 4.93 21.93 12.69
N ILE A 121 4.86 22.55 11.51
CA ILE A 121 5.99 23.24 10.87
C ILE A 121 6.12 24.64 11.47
N GLU A 122 7.31 24.95 11.95
CA GLU A 122 7.64 26.28 12.47
C GLU A 122 7.58 27.34 11.35
N ARG A 123 6.98 28.49 11.65
CA ARG A 123 6.74 29.59 10.69
C ARG A 123 7.49 30.87 11.05
N PHE A 124 8.62 30.74 11.75
CA PHE A 124 9.49 31.86 12.02
C PHE A 124 10.52 32.03 10.91
N GLU A 125 10.96 33.25 10.66
CA GLU A 125 11.99 33.67 9.71
C GLU A 125 12.20 32.77 8.47
N VAL A 126 12.44 31.48 8.67
CA VAL A 126 12.69 30.48 7.63
C VAL A 126 11.78 29.28 7.82
N ILE A 127 10.82 29.11 6.91
CA ILE A 127 9.92 27.94 6.88
C ILE A 127 10.66 26.77 6.22
N ARG A 128 10.92 25.70 6.99
CA ARG A 128 11.57 24.47 6.49
C ARG A 128 10.55 23.38 6.30
N VAL A 129 10.28 23.01 5.07
CA VAL A 129 9.36 21.93 4.71
C VAL A 129 10.11 20.68 4.26
N PRO A 130 9.57 19.48 4.52
CA PRO A 130 10.16 18.23 4.07
C PRO A 130 10.03 18.10 2.54
N GLY A 131 11.14 17.76 1.89
CA GLY A 131 11.15 17.42 0.47
C GLY A 131 10.62 16.02 0.20
N LYS A 132 10.44 15.66 -1.09
CA LYS A 132 9.92 14.36 -1.55
C LYS A 132 10.56 13.17 -0.84
N SER A 133 11.90 13.11 -0.77
CA SER A 133 12.61 11.97 -0.18
C SER A 133 12.43 11.87 1.34
N SER A 134 12.21 12.99 2.04
CA SER A 134 11.89 12.98 3.46
C SER A 134 10.48 12.46 3.70
N LEU A 135 9.50 12.91 2.91
CA LEU A 135 8.12 12.43 2.98
C LEU A 135 8.04 10.93 2.71
N GLU A 136 8.78 10.42 1.71
CA GLU A 136 8.83 8.98 1.43
C GLU A 136 9.45 8.18 2.59
N ARG A 137 10.42 8.74 3.32
CA ARG A 137 10.97 8.12 4.53
C ARG A 137 10.00 8.17 5.71
N TYR A 138 9.19 9.22 5.81
CA TYR A 138 8.19 9.36 6.87
C TYR A 138 7.15 8.24 6.82
N ASP A 139 6.63 7.91 5.64
CA ASP A 139 5.69 6.81 5.47
C ASP A 139 6.26 5.45 5.92
N LYS A 140 7.60 5.28 5.82
CA LYS A 140 8.32 4.04 6.14
C LYS A 140 8.97 4.05 7.53
N MET A 141 8.64 5.02 8.36
CA MET A 141 9.28 5.23 9.65
C MET A 141 8.95 4.13 10.66
N VAL A 142 7.78 3.55 10.54
CA VAL A 142 7.33 2.37 11.29
C VAL A 142 6.81 1.30 10.33
N PRO A 143 6.87 0.01 10.69
CA PRO A 143 6.34 -1.08 9.87
C PRO A 143 4.81 -1.16 9.92
N GLU A 144 4.22 -2.01 9.06
CA GLU A 144 2.76 -2.15 8.95
C GLU A 144 2.10 -2.57 10.26
N GLU A 145 2.70 -3.50 10.99
CA GLU A 145 2.20 -3.99 12.27
C GLU A 145 2.07 -2.88 13.32
N ASP A 146 2.94 -1.90 13.31
CA ASP A 146 2.86 -0.75 14.21
C ASP A 146 1.73 0.21 13.82
N VAL A 147 1.57 0.48 12.51
CA VAL A 147 0.43 1.28 12.02
C VAL A 147 -0.88 0.56 12.32
N ARG A 148 -0.94 -0.75 12.11
CA ARG A 148 -2.11 -1.58 12.45
C ARG A 148 -2.45 -1.50 13.94
N ALA A 149 -1.47 -1.55 14.81
CA ALA A 149 -1.68 -1.40 16.25
C ALA A 149 -2.27 -0.02 16.60
N LEU A 150 -1.83 1.06 15.94
CA LEU A 150 -2.41 2.41 16.13
C LEU A 150 -3.87 2.47 15.66
N VAL A 151 -4.18 1.88 14.49
CA VAL A 151 -5.57 1.82 13.99
C VAL A 151 -6.44 1.00 14.93
N ASN A 152 -6.00 -0.16 15.35
CA ASN A 152 -6.74 -1.01 16.28
C ASN A 152 -7.02 -0.27 17.60
N ARG A 153 -6.04 0.48 18.13
CA ARG A 153 -6.24 1.29 19.33
C ARG A 153 -7.24 2.41 19.07
N LEU A 154 -7.13 3.14 17.95
CA LEU A 154 -8.12 4.16 17.57
C LEU A 154 -9.54 3.59 17.51
N ASN A 155 -9.68 2.42 16.89
CA ASN A 155 -10.97 1.74 16.75
C ASN A 155 -11.51 1.28 18.11
N MET A 156 -10.66 0.76 19.00
CA MET A 156 -11.07 0.38 20.36
C MET A 156 -11.57 1.60 21.16
N LEU A 157 -10.85 2.72 21.10
CA LEU A 157 -11.26 3.97 21.75
C LEU A 157 -12.58 4.51 21.16
N ALA A 158 -12.76 4.37 19.84
CA ALA A 158 -13.97 4.78 19.16
C ALA A 158 -15.19 3.94 19.59
N VAL A 159 -15.03 2.63 19.58
CA VAL A 159 -16.08 1.66 20.03
C VAL A 159 -16.32 1.74 21.54
N GLY A 160 -15.32 2.14 22.32
CA GLY A 160 -15.43 2.38 23.77
C GLY A 160 -16.04 3.73 24.15
N GLY A 161 -16.41 4.60 23.18
CA GLY A 161 -16.97 5.92 23.44
C GLY A 161 -15.95 6.98 23.87
N GLU A 162 -14.65 6.67 23.81
CA GLU A 162 -13.57 7.55 24.30
C GLU A 162 -13.11 8.62 23.29
N VAL A 163 -13.74 8.67 22.12
CA VAL A 163 -13.42 9.67 21.07
C VAL A 163 -14.36 10.89 21.09
N GLY A 164 -15.16 11.07 22.15
CA GLY A 164 -16.00 12.24 22.35
C GLY A 164 -17.11 12.42 21.30
N LEU A 165 -17.62 11.34 20.73
CA LEU A 165 -18.82 11.29 19.89
C LEU A 165 -20.06 11.02 20.73
N ARG A 166 -21.21 11.57 20.34
CA ARG A 166 -22.53 11.20 20.87
C ARG A 166 -23.04 9.93 20.24
N THR A 167 -22.76 9.77 18.95
CA THR A 167 -23.07 8.57 18.18
C THR A 167 -22.26 7.40 18.74
N GLU A 168 -22.95 6.38 19.22
CA GLU A 168 -22.28 5.14 19.63
C GLU A 168 -21.73 4.43 18.40
N LEU A 169 -20.42 4.23 18.39
CA LEU A 169 -19.76 3.40 17.39
C LEU A 169 -19.63 2.01 17.99
N ASP A 170 -20.50 1.10 17.59
CA ASP A 170 -20.55 -0.26 18.10
C ASP A 170 -20.13 -1.30 17.06
N LEU A 171 -20.14 -2.57 17.48
CA LEU A 171 -19.95 -3.73 16.63
C LEU A 171 -21.27 -4.50 16.44
N GLU A 172 -22.43 -3.80 16.38
CA GLU A 172 -23.72 -4.44 16.15
C GLU A 172 -23.77 -5.12 14.78
N ALA A 173 -23.25 -4.46 13.76
CA ALA A 173 -23.20 -5.01 12.42
C ALA A 173 -21.81 -4.86 11.79
N TYR A 174 -21.41 -5.90 11.10
CA TYR A 174 -20.16 -5.96 10.35
C TYR A 174 -20.44 -6.25 8.88
N PHE A 175 -19.86 -5.43 8.02
CA PHE A 175 -20.00 -5.47 6.58
C PHE A 175 -18.63 -5.68 5.96
N SER A 176 -18.50 -6.65 5.07
CA SER A 176 -17.21 -6.95 4.47
C SER A 176 -17.31 -7.34 3.01
N ASP A 177 -16.24 -7.03 2.28
CA ASP A 177 -16.09 -7.39 0.88
C ASP A 177 -14.60 -7.48 0.51
N SER A 178 -14.31 -8.16 -0.60
CA SER A 178 -12.99 -8.26 -1.18
C SER A 178 -12.85 -7.45 -2.47
N SER A 179 -11.66 -6.93 -2.74
CA SER A 179 -11.39 -6.21 -3.97
C SER A 179 -9.94 -6.35 -4.41
N CYS A 180 -9.65 -6.10 -5.69
CA CYS A 180 -8.28 -6.04 -6.18
C CYS A 180 -7.70 -4.62 -6.01
N VAL A 181 -6.55 -4.51 -5.35
CA VAL A 181 -5.69 -3.34 -5.40
C VAL A 181 -4.73 -3.53 -6.57
N LYS A 182 -4.93 -2.77 -7.64
CA LYS A 182 -4.11 -2.85 -8.87
C LYS A 182 -2.68 -2.39 -8.58
N ALA A 183 -1.71 -3.20 -8.96
CA ALA A 183 -0.31 -2.81 -8.92
C ALA A 183 0.07 -1.96 -10.14
N ALA A 184 1.03 -1.03 -9.97
CA ALA A 184 1.54 -0.19 -11.04
C ALA A 184 2.49 -0.98 -11.95
N ILE A 185 1.94 -1.89 -12.73
CA ILE A 185 2.66 -2.65 -13.75
C ILE A 185 2.07 -2.42 -15.13
N HIS A 186 2.88 -2.60 -16.17
CA HIS A 186 2.37 -2.69 -17.53
C HIS A 186 1.53 -3.95 -17.69
N PHE A 187 0.56 -3.92 -18.61
CA PHE A 187 -0.16 -5.15 -18.98
C PHE A 187 0.84 -6.27 -19.28
N PRO A 188 0.75 -7.44 -18.62
CA PRO A 188 1.78 -8.47 -18.66
C PRO A 188 1.76 -9.22 -20.00
N VAL A 189 2.56 -8.75 -20.92
CA VAL A 189 2.78 -9.37 -22.24
C VAL A 189 4.14 -10.06 -22.22
N ASP A 190 4.18 -11.33 -22.56
CA ASP A 190 5.38 -12.17 -22.43
C ASP A 190 6.63 -11.58 -23.12
N TRP A 191 6.52 -11.10 -24.36
CA TRP A 191 7.66 -10.51 -25.05
C TRP A 191 8.08 -9.14 -24.49
N VAL A 192 7.17 -8.44 -23.81
CA VAL A 192 7.50 -7.19 -23.09
C VAL A 192 8.33 -7.52 -21.86
N LEU A 193 8.02 -8.58 -21.13
CA LEU A 193 8.85 -9.06 -20.00
C LEU A 193 10.28 -9.38 -20.46
N LEU A 194 10.44 -10.06 -21.60
CA LEU A 194 11.75 -10.36 -22.17
C LEU A 194 12.54 -9.10 -22.53
N ARG A 195 11.86 -8.11 -23.15
CA ARG A 195 12.45 -6.80 -23.46
C ARG A 195 12.90 -6.08 -22.19
N ASP A 196 12.05 -6.06 -21.17
CA ASP A 196 12.31 -5.36 -19.90
C ASP A 196 13.48 -6.02 -19.15
N GLY A 197 13.63 -7.34 -19.25
CA GLY A 197 14.80 -8.07 -18.75
C GLY A 197 16.10 -7.60 -19.39
N VAL A 198 16.19 -7.65 -20.72
CA VAL A 198 17.35 -7.15 -21.47
C VAL A 198 17.63 -5.69 -21.15
N ARG A 199 16.61 -4.84 -21.18
CA ARG A 199 16.73 -3.40 -20.89
C ARG A 199 17.33 -3.14 -19.50
N THR A 200 16.91 -3.88 -18.50
CA THR A 200 17.38 -3.70 -17.12
C THR A 200 18.81 -4.19 -16.94
N LEU A 201 19.14 -5.36 -17.47
CA LEU A 201 20.50 -5.91 -17.42
C LEU A 201 21.49 -5.01 -18.16
N VAL A 202 21.16 -4.59 -19.39
CA VAL A 202 22.03 -3.71 -20.19
C VAL A 202 22.23 -2.36 -19.50
N LYS A 203 21.18 -1.76 -18.93
CA LYS A 203 21.32 -0.51 -18.16
C LYS A 203 22.24 -0.68 -16.94
N ALA A 204 22.14 -1.79 -16.24
CA ALA A 204 23.04 -2.08 -15.11
C ALA A 204 24.49 -2.23 -15.59
N ILE A 205 24.74 -2.95 -16.68
CA ILE A 205 26.06 -3.08 -17.29
C ILE A 205 26.63 -1.72 -17.70
N LEU A 206 25.82 -0.86 -18.32
CA LEU A 206 26.24 0.50 -18.70
C LEU A 206 26.65 1.36 -17.49
N VAL A 207 25.93 1.23 -16.36
CA VAL A 207 26.33 1.89 -15.10
C VAL A 207 27.67 1.37 -14.64
N ILE A 208 27.87 0.04 -14.57
CA ILE A 208 29.12 -0.59 -14.16
C ILE A 208 30.29 -0.11 -15.04
N ARG A 209 30.10 -0.07 -16.38
CA ARG A 209 31.09 0.41 -17.34
C ARG A 209 31.49 1.88 -17.13
N ARG A 210 30.53 2.75 -16.83
CA ARG A 210 30.77 4.19 -16.56
C ARG A 210 31.67 4.40 -15.33
N HIS A 211 31.60 3.49 -14.37
CA HIS A 211 32.40 3.52 -13.14
C HIS A 211 33.71 2.72 -13.26
N GLY A 212 34.19 2.46 -14.47
CA GLY A 212 35.52 1.95 -14.74
C GLY A 212 35.65 0.44 -14.97
N LEU A 213 34.66 -0.37 -14.61
CA LEU A 213 34.72 -1.82 -14.81
C LEU A 213 34.27 -2.19 -16.24
N LYS A 214 35.22 -2.67 -17.06
CA LYS A 214 34.93 -3.17 -18.41
C LYS A 214 35.19 -4.68 -18.49
N HIS A 215 34.37 -5.35 -19.27
CA HIS A 215 34.54 -6.76 -19.64
C HIS A 215 34.21 -6.95 -21.10
N ARG A 216 34.69 -8.06 -21.71
CA ARG A 216 34.46 -8.41 -23.12
C ARG A 216 32.96 -8.55 -23.38
N MET A 217 32.40 -7.60 -24.07
CA MET A 217 31.01 -7.57 -24.52
C MET A 217 30.93 -6.61 -25.70
N PRO A 218 30.19 -6.96 -26.78
CA PRO A 218 29.82 -5.99 -27.83
C PRO A 218 29.13 -4.77 -27.23
N GLU A 219 29.03 -3.69 -28.01
CA GLU A 219 28.42 -2.44 -27.55
C GLU A 219 27.02 -2.70 -26.97
N PRO A 220 26.80 -2.43 -25.65
CA PRO A 220 25.57 -2.82 -24.97
C PRO A 220 24.30 -2.22 -25.57
N GLU A 221 24.36 -1.01 -26.13
CA GLU A 221 23.23 -0.33 -26.76
C GLU A 221 22.71 -1.08 -28.01
N THR A 222 23.56 -1.88 -28.68
CA THR A 222 23.12 -2.70 -29.82
C THR A 222 22.08 -3.73 -29.41
N PHE A 223 22.23 -4.32 -28.20
CA PHE A 223 21.26 -5.27 -27.66
C PHE A 223 19.92 -4.60 -27.36
N LEU A 224 19.93 -3.31 -26.89
CA LEU A 224 18.70 -2.54 -26.68
C LEU A 224 17.97 -2.28 -28.01
N ARG A 225 18.70 -1.89 -29.05
CA ARG A 225 18.11 -1.69 -30.39
C ARG A 225 17.50 -2.96 -30.93
N GLN A 226 18.22 -4.08 -30.85
CA GLN A 226 17.76 -5.37 -31.31
C GLN A 226 16.50 -5.85 -30.59
N ILE A 227 16.47 -5.83 -29.25
CA ILE A 227 15.31 -6.28 -28.48
C ILE A 227 14.08 -5.41 -28.71
N ASN A 228 14.26 -4.09 -28.86
CA ASN A 228 13.18 -3.17 -29.19
C ASN A 228 12.60 -3.45 -30.58
N GLY A 229 13.45 -3.65 -31.60
CA GLY A 229 13.01 -4.03 -32.93
C GLY A 229 12.24 -5.37 -32.96
N GLN A 230 12.72 -6.35 -32.21
CA GLN A 230 12.02 -7.64 -32.05
C GLN A 230 10.65 -7.47 -31.32
N CYS A 231 10.58 -6.62 -30.33
CA CYS A 231 9.34 -6.33 -29.62
C CYS A 231 8.29 -5.65 -30.53
N ILE A 232 8.73 -4.72 -31.38
CA ILE A 232 7.88 -4.09 -32.41
C ILE A 232 7.40 -5.14 -33.41
N ALA A 233 8.30 -6.00 -33.92
CA ALA A 233 7.96 -7.07 -34.84
C ALA A 233 6.93 -8.05 -34.23
N MET A 234 7.02 -8.38 -32.93
CA MET A 234 6.02 -9.18 -32.23
C MET A 234 4.64 -8.50 -32.19
N SER A 235 4.59 -7.22 -31.98
CA SER A 235 3.34 -6.45 -31.93
C SER A 235 2.69 -6.34 -33.31
N GLN A 236 3.49 -6.06 -34.35
CA GLN A 236 3.02 -5.92 -35.73
C GLN A 236 2.60 -7.25 -36.34
N SER A 237 3.21 -8.37 -35.95
CA SER A 237 2.91 -9.69 -36.49
C SER A 237 1.46 -10.14 -36.25
N ARG A 238 0.72 -9.55 -35.34
CA ARG A 238 -0.71 -9.85 -35.09
C ARG A 238 -1.63 -9.57 -36.30
N ARG A 239 -1.21 -8.70 -37.20
CA ARG A 239 -1.98 -8.23 -38.35
C ARG A 239 -1.61 -8.96 -39.68
N CYS A 240 -0.78 -10.00 -39.64
CA CYS A 240 -0.31 -10.70 -40.81
C CYS A 240 -0.97 -12.08 -40.93
N GLU A 241 -1.18 -12.57 -42.16
CA GLU A 241 -1.74 -13.91 -42.42
C GLU A 241 -0.91 -15.03 -41.77
N ASP A 242 0.44 -14.94 -41.85
CA ASP A 242 1.39 -15.89 -41.23
C ASP A 242 1.75 -15.52 -39.78
N SER A 243 0.85 -14.89 -39.06
CA SER A 243 1.05 -14.33 -37.70
C SER A 243 1.76 -15.32 -36.75
N ARG A 244 1.27 -16.57 -36.67
CA ARG A 244 1.85 -17.59 -35.78
C ARG A 244 3.29 -17.91 -36.10
N LYS A 245 3.59 -18.12 -37.38
CA LYS A 245 4.94 -18.49 -37.87
C LYS A 245 5.96 -17.38 -37.62
N LYS A 246 5.55 -16.12 -37.91
CA LYS A 246 6.38 -14.94 -37.66
C LYS A 246 6.65 -14.76 -36.17
N ARG A 247 5.65 -14.87 -35.31
CA ARG A 247 5.80 -14.75 -33.85
C ARG A 247 6.72 -15.82 -33.26
N LYS A 248 6.59 -17.07 -33.69
CA LYS A 248 7.50 -18.16 -33.27
C LYS A 248 8.95 -17.87 -33.69
N LYS A 249 9.19 -17.34 -34.90
CA LYS A 249 10.52 -16.95 -35.39
C LYS A 249 11.12 -15.82 -34.54
N VAL A 250 10.38 -14.73 -34.33
CA VAL A 250 10.84 -13.57 -33.55
C VAL A 250 11.09 -13.97 -32.09
N LEU A 251 10.23 -14.78 -31.47
CA LEU A 251 10.44 -15.23 -30.09
C LEU A 251 11.72 -16.06 -29.94
N ARG A 252 12.07 -16.91 -30.93
CA ARG A 252 13.36 -17.65 -30.92
C ARG A 252 14.54 -16.68 -30.90
N GLN A 253 14.48 -15.60 -31.70
CA GLN A 253 15.52 -14.56 -31.73
C GLN A 253 15.59 -13.82 -30.37
N MET A 254 14.44 -13.43 -29.81
CA MET A 254 14.38 -12.80 -28.48
C MET A 254 14.97 -13.70 -27.40
N LYS A 255 14.65 -14.98 -27.39
CA LYS A 255 15.23 -15.95 -26.42
C LYS A 255 16.74 -15.99 -26.51
N ARG A 256 17.29 -16.11 -27.73
CA ARG A 256 18.76 -16.15 -27.98
C ARG A 256 19.42 -14.86 -27.45
N LEU A 257 18.84 -13.70 -27.76
CA LEU A 257 19.35 -12.41 -27.30
C LEU A 257 19.33 -12.29 -25.76
N ASN A 258 18.24 -12.71 -25.12
CA ASN A 258 18.13 -12.73 -23.66
C ASN A 258 19.23 -13.61 -23.02
N LEU A 259 19.50 -14.81 -23.55
CA LEU A 259 20.54 -15.69 -23.02
C LEU A 259 21.95 -15.07 -23.13
N ILE A 260 22.27 -14.43 -24.26
CA ILE A 260 23.53 -13.71 -24.43
C ILE A 260 23.70 -12.60 -23.41
N VAL A 261 22.67 -11.75 -23.26
CA VAL A 261 22.71 -10.62 -22.29
C VAL A 261 22.78 -11.12 -20.86
N MET A 262 22.08 -12.20 -20.51
CA MET A 262 22.16 -12.82 -19.18
C MET A 262 23.57 -13.32 -18.87
N THR A 263 24.27 -13.93 -19.84
CA THR A 263 25.66 -14.38 -19.68
C THR A 263 26.58 -13.19 -19.37
N HIS A 264 26.50 -12.14 -20.18
CA HIS A 264 27.27 -10.92 -19.91
C HIS A 264 26.93 -10.29 -18.56
N ALA A 265 25.65 -10.26 -18.19
CA ALA A 265 25.22 -9.68 -16.91
C ALA A 265 25.78 -10.45 -15.71
N ARG A 266 25.86 -11.79 -15.76
CA ARG A 266 26.53 -12.62 -14.73
C ARG A 266 28.00 -12.25 -14.59
N GLN A 267 28.74 -12.16 -15.71
CA GLN A 267 30.15 -11.79 -15.71
C GLN A 267 30.40 -10.39 -15.12
N TYR A 268 29.56 -9.41 -15.49
CA TYR A 268 29.65 -8.06 -14.91
C TYR A 268 29.26 -8.02 -13.42
N ARG A 269 28.32 -8.85 -13.03
CA ARG A 269 27.89 -9.02 -11.63
C ARG A 269 29.04 -9.58 -10.77
N GLU A 270 29.72 -10.61 -11.23
CA GLU A 270 30.88 -11.21 -10.57
C GLU A 270 32.01 -10.19 -10.43
N LYS A 271 32.41 -9.58 -11.55
CA LYS A 271 33.44 -8.52 -11.53
C LYS A 271 33.10 -7.37 -10.60
N LEU A 272 31.86 -6.89 -10.60
CA LEU A 272 31.44 -5.82 -9.70
C LEU A 272 31.54 -6.27 -8.24
N SER A 273 31.13 -7.51 -7.90
CA SER A 273 31.19 -8.00 -6.52
C SER A 273 32.62 -8.14 -5.99
N GLU A 274 33.59 -8.45 -6.86
CA GLU A 274 34.98 -8.72 -6.50
C GLU A 274 35.87 -7.47 -6.56
N GLU A 275 35.72 -6.65 -7.61
CA GLU A 275 36.68 -5.61 -7.97
C GLU A 275 36.20 -4.17 -7.65
N TRP A 276 34.98 -3.97 -7.12
CA TRP A 276 34.38 -2.63 -7.00
C TRP A 276 35.19 -1.66 -6.15
N LYS A 277 35.80 -2.14 -5.06
CA LYS A 277 36.58 -1.29 -4.12
C LYS A 277 37.82 -0.68 -4.78
N ASP A 278 38.49 -1.47 -5.61
CA ASP A 278 39.79 -1.11 -6.20
C ASP A 278 39.66 -0.42 -7.56
N ARG A 279 38.50 -0.62 -8.24
CA ARG A 279 38.34 -0.22 -9.64
C ARG A 279 37.16 0.70 -9.92
N THR A 280 36.40 1.07 -8.92
CA THR A 280 35.25 1.98 -9.12
C THR A 280 35.20 3.06 -8.04
N ASP A 281 34.52 4.16 -8.35
CA ASP A 281 34.17 5.23 -7.41
C ASP A 281 32.80 5.00 -6.72
N LEU A 282 32.19 3.81 -6.90
CA LEU A 282 30.90 3.45 -6.32
C LEU A 282 31.00 3.24 -4.80
N LYS A 283 29.97 3.68 -4.10
CA LYS A 283 29.82 3.39 -2.68
C LYS A 283 29.18 2.01 -2.47
N ALA A 284 29.44 1.38 -1.32
CA ALA A 284 28.90 0.05 -0.99
C ALA A 284 27.37 -0.07 -1.17
N GLY A 285 26.61 0.95 -0.79
CA GLY A 285 25.16 0.99 -0.99
C GLY A 285 24.73 1.01 -2.48
N GLU A 286 25.48 1.71 -3.32
CA GLU A 286 25.22 1.75 -4.77
C GLU A 286 25.51 0.39 -5.43
N VAL A 287 26.61 -0.22 -5.04
CA VAL A 287 26.99 -1.58 -5.49
C VAL A 287 25.92 -2.59 -5.09
N ALA A 288 25.47 -2.56 -3.83
CA ALA A 288 24.41 -3.45 -3.35
C ALA A 288 23.11 -3.29 -4.15
N LEU A 289 22.73 -2.06 -4.50
CA LEU A 289 21.53 -1.77 -5.31
C LEU A 289 21.68 -2.30 -6.76
N ILE A 290 22.87 -2.15 -7.37
CA ILE A 290 23.14 -2.66 -8.73
C ILE A 290 23.08 -4.18 -8.72
N LEU A 291 23.78 -4.83 -7.77
CA LEU A 291 23.78 -6.29 -7.62
C LEU A 291 22.36 -6.84 -7.39
N LYS A 292 21.62 -6.28 -6.43
CA LYS A 292 20.21 -6.65 -6.16
C LYS A 292 19.34 -6.57 -7.42
N ARG A 293 19.54 -5.52 -8.25
CA ARG A 293 18.78 -5.35 -9.50
C ARG A 293 19.13 -6.41 -10.54
N ILE A 294 20.41 -6.73 -10.72
CA ILE A 294 20.87 -7.76 -11.64
C ILE A 294 20.36 -9.13 -11.19
N ASP A 295 20.60 -9.48 -9.92
CA ASP A 295 20.20 -10.77 -9.34
C ASP A 295 18.70 -11.00 -9.44
N GLY A 296 17.88 -9.99 -9.13
CA GLY A 296 16.43 -10.08 -9.23
C GLY A 296 15.91 -10.34 -10.64
N VAL A 297 16.59 -9.81 -11.67
CA VAL A 297 16.23 -10.09 -13.07
C VAL A 297 16.77 -11.44 -13.52
N LEU A 298 18.03 -11.79 -13.20
CA LEU A 298 18.64 -13.08 -13.56
C LEU A 298 17.88 -14.27 -12.96
N GLU A 299 17.27 -14.13 -11.79
CA GLU A 299 16.43 -15.15 -11.15
C GLU A 299 15.12 -15.37 -11.92
N ARG A 300 14.45 -14.30 -12.35
CA ARG A 300 13.09 -14.36 -12.88
C ARG A 300 12.99 -14.45 -14.40
N LEU A 301 13.95 -13.89 -15.10
CA LEU A 301 13.94 -13.83 -16.57
C LEU A 301 13.91 -15.23 -17.23
N PRO A 302 14.61 -16.28 -16.72
CA PRO A 302 14.49 -17.64 -17.24
C PRO A 302 13.08 -18.19 -17.18
N VAL A 303 12.36 -17.91 -16.10
CA VAL A 303 10.94 -18.34 -15.93
C VAL A 303 10.05 -17.59 -16.92
N GLY A 304 10.27 -16.29 -17.12
CA GLY A 304 9.58 -15.49 -18.15
C GLY A 304 9.85 -15.99 -19.57
N ILE A 305 11.08 -16.40 -19.87
CA ILE A 305 11.45 -17.02 -21.15
C ILE A 305 10.71 -18.35 -21.35
N LYS A 306 10.63 -19.19 -20.31
CA LYS A 306 9.88 -20.45 -20.32
C LYS A 306 8.40 -20.19 -20.56
N GLN A 307 7.79 -19.26 -19.81
CA GLN A 307 6.40 -18.85 -19.99
C GLN A 307 6.09 -18.40 -21.41
N ALA A 308 6.92 -17.52 -21.99
CA ALA A 308 6.77 -17.07 -23.37
C ALA A 308 6.87 -18.23 -24.38
N HIS A 309 7.79 -19.19 -24.12
CA HIS A 309 7.94 -20.38 -24.95
C HIS A 309 6.68 -21.25 -24.93
N GLU A 310 6.18 -21.59 -23.73
CA GLU A 310 4.98 -22.42 -23.58
C GLU A 310 3.78 -21.81 -24.29
N ARG A 311 3.55 -20.50 -24.12
CA ARG A 311 2.38 -19.80 -24.66
C ARG A 311 2.46 -19.53 -26.16
N ILE A 312 3.65 -19.23 -26.70
CA ILE A 312 3.77 -18.77 -28.10
C ILE A 312 4.30 -19.87 -29.03
N ILE A 313 5.27 -20.68 -28.60
CA ILE A 313 5.83 -21.79 -29.41
C ILE A 313 5.06 -23.06 -29.12
N GLY A 314 4.86 -23.40 -27.85
CA GLY A 314 4.15 -24.61 -27.42
C GLY A 314 2.63 -24.51 -27.56
N GLU A 315 2.08 -23.30 -27.71
CA GLU A 315 0.64 -23.02 -27.79
C GLU A 315 -0.14 -23.61 -26.61
N ARG A 316 0.51 -23.68 -25.43
CA ARG A 316 -0.06 -24.21 -24.20
C ARG A 316 -0.49 -23.08 -23.27
N GLN A 317 -1.52 -23.34 -22.49
CA GLN A 317 -1.92 -22.43 -21.42
C GLN A 317 -0.99 -22.58 -20.22
N VAL A 318 -0.53 -21.45 -19.68
CA VAL A 318 0.18 -21.39 -18.40
C VAL A 318 -0.84 -21.08 -17.30
N PRO A 319 -0.93 -21.88 -16.25
CA PRO A 319 -1.86 -21.63 -15.15
C PRO A 319 -1.63 -20.23 -14.54
N SER A 320 -2.70 -19.55 -14.14
CA SER A 320 -2.61 -18.19 -13.60
C SER A 320 -1.73 -18.08 -12.35
N LYS A 321 -1.61 -19.16 -11.57
CA LYS A 321 -0.73 -19.23 -10.39
C LYS A 321 0.76 -19.23 -10.74
N ASP A 322 1.13 -19.71 -11.93
CA ASP A 322 2.51 -19.88 -12.37
C ASP A 322 2.97 -18.73 -13.29
N LYS A 323 2.08 -17.79 -13.60
CA LYS A 323 2.39 -16.65 -14.48
C LYS A 323 3.25 -15.61 -13.78
N ILE A 324 4.35 -15.23 -14.41
CA ILE A 324 5.08 -14.03 -14.10
C ILE A 324 4.39 -12.84 -14.78
N LEU A 325 3.95 -11.89 -13.97
CA LEU A 325 3.27 -10.67 -14.43
C LEU A 325 4.24 -9.49 -14.57
N SER A 326 5.31 -9.47 -13.78
CA SER A 326 6.36 -8.45 -13.81
C SER A 326 7.68 -9.04 -13.35
N LEU A 327 8.80 -8.56 -13.88
CA LEU A 327 10.15 -8.92 -13.40
C LEU A 327 10.50 -8.19 -12.10
N TYR A 328 9.78 -7.12 -11.77
CA TYR A 328 10.11 -6.22 -10.66
C TYR A 328 9.17 -6.40 -9.46
N GLU A 329 7.92 -6.76 -9.73
CA GLU A 329 6.90 -7.00 -8.71
C GLU A 329 6.67 -8.51 -8.58
N ARG A 330 7.01 -9.07 -7.40
CA ARG A 330 6.98 -10.52 -7.17
C ARG A 330 5.61 -11.01 -6.69
N ASP A 331 5.03 -10.28 -5.75
CA ASP A 331 3.86 -10.70 -4.97
C ASP A 331 2.58 -10.06 -5.54
N ILE A 332 2.35 -10.25 -6.85
CA ILE A 332 1.14 -9.80 -7.54
C ILE A 332 0.52 -10.96 -8.31
N HIS A 333 -0.80 -10.96 -8.40
CA HIS A 333 -1.56 -12.07 -8.96
C HIS A 333 -2.55 -11.61 -10.02
N VAL A 334 -3.02 -12.55 -10.82
CA VAL A 334 -4.18 -12.40 -11.68
C VAL A 334 -5.42 -12.56 -10.81
N VAL A 335 -6.18 -11.50 -10.63
CA VAL A 335 -7.45 -11.50 -9.91
C VAL A 335 -8.57 -11.50 -10.94
N VAL A 336 -9.32 -12.59 -11.00
CA VAL A 336 -10.47 -12.73 -11.89
C VAL A 336 -11.67 -12.06 -11.21
N ARG A 337 -12.29 -11.10 -11.87
CA ARG A 337 -13.37 -10.28 -11.31
C ARG A 337 -14.75 -10.60 -11.91
N GLY A 338 -14.81 -11.13 -13.14
CA GLY A 338 -16.08 -11.40 -13.84
C GLY A 338 -16.95 -10.16 -14.06
N LYS A 339 -16.40 -8.94 -13.99
CA LYS A 339 -17.11 -7.68 -14.22
C LYS A 339 -17.03 -7.28 -15.70
N ALA A 340 -18.04 -6.55 -16.17
CA ALA A 340 -18.15 -6.12 -17.57
C ALA A 340 -16.95 -5.28 -18.07
N ASP A 341 -16.35 -4.47 -17.19
CA ASP A 341 -15.26 -3.57 -17.57
C ASP A 341 -13.86 -4.23 -17.60
N ALA A 342 -13.64 -5.28 -16.82
CA ALA A 342 -12.36 -5.99 -16.79
C ALA A 342 -12.54 -7.43 -16.27
N GLU A 343 -12.33 -8.39 -17.16
CA GLU A 343 -12.35 -9.82 -16.81
C GLU A 343 -11.27 -10.18 -15.79
N VAL A 344 -10.09 -9.53 -15.89
CA VAL A 344 -8.94 -9.76 -15.02
C VAL A 344 -8.27 -8.46 -14.59
N GLU A 345 -7.82 -8.41 -13.36
CA GLU A 345 -6.98 -7.35 -12.79
C GLU A 345 -5.65 -7.93 -12.29
N PHE A 346 -4.60 -7.11 -12.25
CA PHE A 346 -3.26 -7.51 -11.81
C PHE A 346 -2.88 -6.75 -10.54
N GLY A 347 -2.72 -7.47 -9.45
CA GLY A 347 -2.44 -6.86 -8.15
C GLY A 347 -2.58 -7.82 -6.99
N ASN A 348 -2.98 -7.29 -5.85
CA ASN A 348 -3.23 -8.05 -4.64
C ASN A 348 -4.70 -7.97 -4.24
N THR A 349 -5.25 -9.05 -3.74
CA THR A 349 -6.59 -9.03 -3.14
C THR A 349 -6.54 -8.29 -1.82
N MET A 350 -7.40 -7.30 -1.65
CA MET A 350 -7.65 -6.58 -0.41
C MET A 350 -8.97 -7.09 0.17
N TRP A 351 -8.95 -7.48 1.42
CA TRP A 351 -10.12 -7.63 2.26
C TRP A 351 -10.35 -6.34 3.04
N LEU A 352 -11.60 -5.92 3.18
CA LEU A 352 -11.99 -4.76 3.96
C LEU A 352 -13.29 -5.05 4.69
N GLY A 353 -13.34 -4.71 5.97
CA GLY A 353 -14.51 -4.84 6.81
C GLY A 353 -14.76 -3.59 7.63
N GLU A 354 -16.00 -3.14 7.66
CA GLU A 354 -16.43 -1.93 8.36
C GLU A 354 -17.65 -2.20 9.26
N GLN A 355 -17.85 -1.35 10.27
CA GLN A 355 -19.07 -1.33 11.08
C GLN A 355 -20.13 -0.38 10.46
N SER A 356 -21.26 -0.20 11.12
CA SER A 356 -22.44 0.49 10.57
C SER A 356 -22.19 1.91 10.06
N GLU A 357 -21.41 2.71 10.77
CA GLU A 357 -21.11 4.12 10.41
C GLU A 357 -19.95 4.24 9.45
N GLY A 358 -19.32 3.12 9.07
CA GLY A 358 -18.25 3.08 8.08
C GLY A 358 -16.83 3.11 8.63
N LEU A 359 -16.65 2.95 9.94
CA LEU A 359 -15.34 2.77 10.55
C LEU A 359 -14.76 1.43 10.07
N ILE A 360 -13.60 1.46 9.44
CA ILE A 360 -12.91 0.26 8.99
C ILE A 360 -12.30 -0.42 10.22
N VAL A 361 -12.86 -1.57 10.60
CA VAL A 361 -12.47 -2.33 11.81
C VAL A 361 -11.56 -3.51 11.50
N ASP A 362 -11.53 -3.97 10.24
CA ASP A 362 -10.64 -5.02 9.78
C ASP A 362 -10.22 -4.81 8.31
N TRP A 363 -8.98 -5.13 8.02
CA TRP A 363 -8.45 -5.14 6.65
C TRP A 363 -7.29 -6.12 6.53
N LYS A 364 -7.07 -6.61 5.31
CA LYS A 364 -5.91 -7.43 4.97
C LYS A 364 -5.56 -7.27 3.49
N LEU A 365 -4.30 -7.03 3.19
CA LEU A 365 -3.78 -7.23 1.85
C LEU A 365 -3.20 -8.64 1.75
N LEU A 366 -3.53 -9.39 0.72
CA LEU A 366 -3.06 -10.76 0.57
C LEU A 366 -1.78 -10.78 -0.26
N LYS A 367 -0.73 -11.37 0.33
CA LYS A 367 0.55 -11.57 -0.37
C LYS A 367 0.41 -12.65 -1.42
N ASP A 368 -0.25 -13.74 -1.04
CA ASP A 368 -0.51 -14.89 -1.90
C ASP A 368 -1.87 -14.78 -2.59
N LYS A 369 -2.14 -15.71 -3.49
CA LYS A 369 -3.46 -15.81 -4.11
C LYS A 369 -4.55 -15.99 -3.05
N SER A 370 -5.68 -15.30 -3.23
CA SER A 370 -6.82 -15.42 -2.31
C SER A 370 -7.25 -16.87 -2.10
N PRO A 371 -7.42 -17.30 -0.85
CA PRO A 371 -7.93 -18.64 -0.54
C PRO A 371 -9.43 -18.80 -0.83
N GLY A 372 -10.11 -17.73 -1.23
CA GLY A 372 -11.55 -17.64 -1.41
C GLY A 372 -12.23 -16.84 -0.30
N ASP A 373 -13.31 -16.16 -0.65
CA ASP A 373 -13.94 -15.16 0.22
C ASP A 373 -14.57 -15.80 1.47
N THR A 374 -15.05 -17.04 1.41
CA THR A 374 -15.56 -17.78 2.58
C THR A 374 -14.52 -17.97 3.67
N LYS A 375 -13.25 -18.29 3.28
CA LYS A 375 -12.13 -18.44 4.22
C LYS A 375 -11.61 -17.10 4.72
N LEU A 376 -11.61 -16.08 3.85
CA LEU A 376 -11.24 -14.71 4.24
C LEU A 376 -12.19 -14.17 5.29
N PHE A 377 -13.48 -14.41 5.15
CA PHE A 377 -14.50 -14.03 6.11
C PHE A 377 -14.21 -14.64 7.50
N ARG A 378 -13.94 -15.94 7.60
CA ARG A 378 -13.58 -16.61 8.86
C ARG A 378 -12.35 -15.99 9.51
N SER A 379 -11.29 -15.84 8.73
CA SER A 379 -10.05 -15.23 9.23
C SER A 379 -10.25 -13.76 9.67
N SER A 380 -11.19 -13.05 9.06
CA SER A 380 -11.57 -11.69 9.45
C SER A 380 -12.27 -11.68 10.82
N MET A 381 -13.22 -12.59 11.02
CA MET A 381 -13.93 -12.72 12.30
C MET A 381 -12.96 -13.04 13.45
N ASP A 382 -11.97 -13.91 13.21
CA ASP A 382 -10.93 -14.23 14.21
C ASP A 382 -10.10 -12.99 14.57
N ARG A 383 -9.76 -12.14 13.58
CA ARG A 383 -9.04 -10.87 13.85
C ARG A 383 -9.88 -9.88 14.64
N ILE A 384 -11.18 -9.76 14.33
CA ILE A 384 -12.10 -8.88 15.06
C ILE A 384 -12.22 -9.35 16.53
N GLN A 385 -12.43 -10.64 16.76
CA GLN A 385 -12.49 -11.19 18.11
C GLN A 385 -11.19 -10.93 18.88
N LYS A 386 -10.03 -11.08 18.22
CA LYS A 386 -8.73 -10.81 18.85
C LYS A 386 -8.57 -9.35 19.26
N VAL A 387 -9.07 -8.40 18.47
CA VAL A 387 -8.93 -6.96 18.73
C VAL A 387 -9.94 -6.47 19.75
N PHE A 388 -11.22 -6.86 19.60
CA PHE A 388 -12.32 -6.31 20.38
C PHE A 388 -12.80 -7.23 21.52
N GLY A 389 -12.26 -8.45 21.63
CA GLY A 389 -12.67 -9.44 22.62
C GLY A 389 -14.05 -10.06 22.38
N ARG A 390 -14.73 -9.69 21.29
CA ARG A 390 -16.06 -10.16 20.93
C ARG A 390 -16.28 -10.18 19.42
N TYR A 391 -17.24 -10.97 18.98
CA TYR A 391 -17.76 -10.92 17.62
C TYR A 391 -18.82 -9.80 17.46
N PRO A 392 -19.08 -9.32 16.24
CA PRO A 392 -20.23 -8.48 15.94
C PRO A 392 -21.54 -9.29 16.13
N ARG A 393 -22.65 -8.59 16.42
CA ARG A 393 -23.95 -9.26 16.60
C ARG A 393 -24.62 -9.65 15.28
N SER A 394 -24.28 -9.01 14.20
CA SER A 394 -24.71 -9.37 12.85
C SER A 394 -23.60 -9.19 11.82
N VAL A 395 -23.66 -9.98 10.75
CA VAL A 395 -22.69 -9.90 9.66
C VAL A 395 -23.43 -9.88 8.33
N ALA A 396 -23.00 -9.02 7.40
CA ALA A 396 -23.51 -8.98 6.05
C ALA A 396 -22.39 -9.00 5.01
N GLY A 397 -22.63 -9.69 3.92
CA GLY A 397 -21.67 -9.84 2.85
C GLY A 397 -22.34 -10.30 1.56
N ASP A 398 -21.56 -10.41 0.50
CA ASP A 398 -22.03 -10.88 -0.79
C ASP A 398 -22.19 -12.42 -0.86
N ARG A 399 -22.62 -12.93 -2.02
CA ARG A 399 -22.78 -14.38 -2.27
C ARG A 399 -21.46 -15.15 -2.19
N GLY A 400 -20.32 -14.48 -2.35
CA GLY A 400 -18.99 -15.09 -2.27
C GLY A 400 -18.65 -15.56 -0.84
N LEU A 401 -19.19 -14.89 0.17
CA LEU A 401 -18.96 -15.20 1.58
C LEU A 401 -19.84 -16.33 2.10
N TRP A 402 -20.96 -16.57 1.41
CA TRP A 402 -21.94 -17.56 1.84
C TRP A 402 -21.44 -19.01 1.65
N SER A 403 -21.52 -19.82 2.68
CA SER A 403 -21.34 -21.28 2.67
C SER A 403 -22.08 -21.91 3.84
N ASP A 404 -22.41 -23.21 3.73
CA ASP A 404 -23.06 -23.94 4.81
C ASP A 404 -22.22 -23.95 6.08
N ASP A 405 -20.89 -24.03 5.94
CA ASP A 405 -19.96 -23.99 7.08
C ASP A 405 -20.00 -22.63 7.78
N ASN A 406 -20.01 -21.53 7.03
CA ASN A 406 -20.12 -20.19 7.60
C ASN A 406 -21.50 -20.01 8.27
N LYS A 407 -22.58 -20.48 7.66
CA LYS A 407 -23.94 -20.42 8.22
C LYS A 407 -24.00 -21.15 9.57
N LYS A 408 -23.59 -22.41 9.61
CA LYS A 408 -23.57 -23.23 10.86
C LYS A 408 -22.71 -22.60 11.95
N TRP A 409 -21.59 -22.05 11.57
CA TRP A 409 -20.72 -21.37 12.52
C TRP A 409 -21.35 -20.10 13.09
N LEU A 410 -21.95 -19.24 12.25
CA LEU A 410 -22.65 -18.03 12.70
C LEU A 410 -23.80 -18.39 13.67
N GLU A 411 -24.52 -19.48 13.39
CA GLU A 411 -25.55 -20.00 14.27
C GLU A 411 -24.98 -20.46 15.61
N SER A 412 -23.82 -21.16 15.61
CA SER A 412 -23.16 -21.61 16.85
C SER A 412 -22.66 -20.45 17.71
N GLU A 413 -22.19 -19.37 17.10
CA GLU A 413 -21.74 -18.15 17.80
C GLU A 413 -22.89 -17.17 18.10
N LYS A 414 -24.12 -17.52 17.74
CA LYS A 414 -25.33 -16.67 17.92
C LYS A 414 -25.22 -15.32 17.22
N ILE A 415 -24.56 -15.29 16.06
CA ILE A 415 -24.39 -14.11 15.23
C ILE A 415 -25.51 -14.10 14.16
N PHE A 416 -26.22 -12.98 14.02
CA PHE A 416 -27.26 -12.84 13.00
C PHE A 416 -26.62 -12.90 11.61
N ASN A 417 -27.06 -13.87 10.81
CA ASN A 417 -26.53 -14.12 9.47
C ASN A 417 -27.29 -13.32 8.42
N ALA A 418 -26.69 -12.22 7.95
CA ALA A 418 -27.17 -11.48 6.79
C ALA A 418 -26.25 -11.63 5.57
N LEU A 419 -25.50 -12.76 5.45
CA LEU A 419 -24.78 -13.10 4.22
C LEU A 419 -25.78 -13.43 3.10
N CYS A 420 -25.52 -12.93 1.89
CA CYS A 420 -26.42 -13.15 0.75
C CYS A 420 -26.41 -14.63 0.33
N PRO A 421 -27.53 -15.36 0.41
CA PRO A 421 -27.59 -16.76 -0.04
C PRO A 421 -27.32 -16.88 -1.53
N ARG A 422 -26.75 -18.03 -1.94
CA ARG A 422 -26.56 -18.35 -3.35
C ARG A 422 -27.86 -18.73 -4.06
N ASN A 423 -28.76 -19.39 -3.32
CA ASN A 423 -30.08 -19.78 -3.83
C ASN A 423 -31.02 -18.56 -3.86
N VAL A 424 -31.60 -18.29 -5.01
CA VAL A 424 -32.52 -17.16 -5.22
C VAL A 424 -33.83 -17.32 -4.42
N GLY A 425 -34.32 -18.57 -4.24
CA GLY A 425 -35.51 -18.86 -3.42
C GLY A 425 -35.23 -18.54 -1.94
N GLU A 426 -34.10 -19.02 -1.40
CA GLU A 426 -33.67 -18.70 -0.03
C GLU A 426 -33.49 -17.20 0.17
N LEU A 427 -32.90 -16.50 -0.80
CA LEU A 427 -32.75 -15.04 -0.73
C LEU A 427 -34.10 -14.33 -0.63
N ARG A 428 -35.10 -14.76 -1.40
CA ARG A 428 -36.46 -14.16 -1.36
C ARG A 428 -37.12 -14.35 0.01
N GLU A 429 -36.90 -15.49 0.64
CA GLU A 429 -37.42 -15.75 2.00
C GLU A 429 -36.65 -14.88 3.03
N CYS A 430 -35.33 -14.82 2.97
CA CYS A 430 -34.52 -13.97 3.85
C CYS A 430 -34.89 -12.48 3.73
N LEU A 431 -35.23 -12.00 2.55
CA LEU A 431 -35.64 -10.59 2.32
C LEU A 431 -36.97 -10.21 2.96
N LYS A 432 -37.78 -11.18 3.44
CA LYS A 432 -38.98 -10.90 4.23
C LYS A 432 -38.64 -10.45 5.66
N ASP A 433 -37.44 -10.77 6.16
CA ASP A 433 -36.92 -10.29 7.42
C ASP A 433 -36.36 -8.87 7.23
N GLU A 434 -36.94 -7.89 7.92
CA GLU A 434 -36.56 -6.48 7.83
C GLU A 434 -35.11 -6.25 8.26
N ARG A 435 -34.60 -6.98 9.25
CA ARG A 435 -33.22 -6.90 9.72
C ARG A 435 -32.26 -7.37 8.63
N PHE A 436 -32.57 -8.49 7.99
CA PHE A 436 -31.79 -9.00 6.85
C PHE A 436 -31.80 -7.99 5.71
N ALA A 437 -32.97 -7.51 5.30
CA ALA A 437 -33.13 -6.56 4.20
C ALA A 437 -32.35 -5.24 4.45
N SER A 438 -32.44 -4.70 5.68
CA SER A 438 -31.69 -3.51 6.10
C SER A 438 -30.18 -3.72 6.02
N ASN A 439 -29.66 -4.84 6.55
CA ASN A 439 -28.24 -5.17 6.48
C ASN A 439 -27.75 -5.31 5.03
N GLN A 440 -28.52 -5.99 4.16
CA GLN A 440 -28.17 -6.12 2.75
C GLN A 440 -28.20 -4.78 2.00
N LYS A 441 -29.13 -3.89 2.33
CA LYS A 441 -29.16 -2.52 1.80
C LYS A 441 -27.93 -1.72 2.23
N ARG A 442 -27.56 -1.79 3.52
CA ARG A 442 -26.38 -1.11 4.07
C ARG A 442 -25.06 -1.64 3.46
N ARG A 443 -24.99 -2.94 3.14
CA ARG A 443 -23.80 -3.56 2.51
C ARG A 443 -23.35 -2.83 1.24
N SER A 444 -24.26 -2.25 0.45
CA SER A 444 -23.91 -1.53 -0.78
C SER A 444 -22.95 -0.34 -0.51
N GLN A 445 -22.98 0.24 0.69
CA GLN A 445 -22.07 1.33 1.09
C GLN A 445 -20.62 0.83 1.26
N THR A 446 -20.39 -0.44 1.58
CA THR A 446 -19.06 -1.05 1.67
C THR A 446 -18.36 -1.08 0.30
N GLU A 447 -19.11 -1.31 -0.79
CA GLU A 447 -18.57 -1.19 -2.15
C GLU A 447 -18.11 0.26 -2.44
N GLY A 448 -18.91 1.26 -2.01
CA GLY A 448 -18.55 2.67 -2.06
C GLY A 448 -17.30 2.97 -1.23
N ARG A 449 -17.19 2.40 -0.02
CA ARG A 449 -16.01 2.52 0.84
C ARG A 449 -14.75 1.98 0.18
N ILE A 450 -14.82 0.81 -0.41
CA ILE A 450 -13.73 0.25 -1.21
C ILE A 450 -13.37 1.17 -2.37
N GLY A 451 -14.35 1.78 -3.01
CA GLY A 451 -14.15 2.81 -4.04
C GLY A 451 -13.32 3.99 -3.53
N ILE A 452 -13.72 4.59 -2.41
CA ILE A 452 -13.01 5.68 -1.72
C ILE A 452 -11.58 5.26 -1.39
N MET A 453 -11.40 4.11 -0.74
CA MET A 453 -10.07 3.61 -0.39
C MET A 453 -9.14 3.49 -1.59
N LYS A 454 -9.65 2.99 -2.72
CA LYS A 454 -8.86 2.76 -3.94
C LYS A 454 -8.60 4.03 -4.73
N ASN A 455 -9.52 4.99 -4.75
CA ASN A 455 -9.41 6.21 -5.56
C ASN A 455 -8.68 7.32 -4.81
N ASP A 456 -9.13 7.61 -3.59
CA ASP A 456 -8.74 8.82 -2.88
C ASP A 456 -7.48 8.59 -2.02
N PHE A 457 -7.38 7.42 -1.38
CA PHE A 457 -6.24 7.13 -0.49
C PHE A 457 -5.10 6.34 -1.15
N LEU A 458 -5.39 5.28 -1.92
CA LEU A 458 -4.36 4.40 -2.49
C LEU A 458 -3.91 4.81 -3.89
N GLY A 459 -4.83 5.37 -4.68
CA GLY A 459 -4.64 5.65 -6.11
C GLY A 459 -4.82 4.40 -7.01
N ARG A 460 -5.16 4.63 -8.27
CA ARG A 460 -5.36 3.57 -9.28
C ARG A 460 -4.44 3.77 -10.48
N PRO A 461 -3.38 2.97 -10.62
CA PRO A 461 -2.92 1.88 -9.77
C PRO A 461 -2.15 2.37 -8.52
N LEU A 462 -2.06 1.52 -7.49
CA LEU A 462 -1.22 1.79 -6.32
C LEU A 462 0.25 1.80 -6.74
N ARG A 463 0.94 2.90 -6.49
CA ARG A 463 2.31 3.14 -6.97
C ARG A 463 3.40 2.56 -6.06
N SER A 464 3.06 2.13 -4.86
CA SER A 464 3.99 1.49 -3.92
C SER A 464 4.54 0.19 -4.51
N LYS A 465 5.87 0.04 -4.52
CA LYS A 465 6.56 -1.13 -5.06
C LYS A 465 6.92 -2.11 -3.96
N GLY A 466 6.68 -3.38 -4.23
CA GLY A 466 6.86 -4.48 -3.28
C GLY A 466 5.65 -4.64 -2.35
N PHE A 467 5.42 -5.88 -1.91
CA PHE A 467 4.25 -6.22 -1.11
C PHE A 467 4.21 -5.44 0.22
N GLU A 468 5.30 -5.43 0.96
CA GLU A 468 5.40 -4.76 2.27
C GLU A 468 5.05 -3.26 2.20
N HIS A 469 5.50 -2.57 1.14
CA HIS A 469 5.15 -1.16 0.94
C HIS A 469 3.69 -0.95 0.52
N ARG A 470 3.08 -1.93 -0.19
CA ARG A 470 1.64 -1.86 -0.52
C ARG A 470 0.78 -2.14 0.70
N GLU A 471 1.19 -3.09 1.53
CA GLU A 471 0.50 -3.42 2.79
C GLU A 471 0.57 -2.24 3.77
N LEU A 472 1.75 -1.63 3.93
CA LEU A 472 1.95 -0.42 4.74
C LEU A 472 1.12 0.76 4.20
N ALA A 473 1.07 0.97 2.88
CA ALA A 473 0.25 2.02 2.28
C ALA A 473 -1.25 1.82 2.56
N LEU A 474 -1.73 0.56 2.56
CA LEU A 474 -3.11 0.24 2.93
C LEU A 474 -3.37 0.54 4.41
N ALA A 475 -2.46 0.17 5.31
CA ALA A 475 -2.61 0.47 6.74
C ALA A 475 -2.68 1.98 7.01
N TRP A 476 -1.81 2.78 6.38
CA TRP A 476 -1.87 4.24 6.46
C TRP A 476 -3.15 4.83 5.86
N ALA A 477 -3.64 4.26 4.76
CA ALA A 477 -4.90 4.67 4.14
C ALA A 477 -6.09 4.42 5.08
N VAL A 478 -6.14 3.25 5.73
CA VAL A 478 -7.16 2.93 6.75
C VAL A 478 -7.06 3.88 7.94
N PHE A 479 -5.86 4.18 8.42
CA PHE A 479 -5.66 5.11 9.54
C PHE A 479 -6.18 6.52 9.21
N ALA A 480 -5.77 7.08 8.07
CA ALA A 480 -6.21 8.40 7.64
C ALA A 480 -7.72 8.45 7.36
N HIS A 481 -8.28 7.39 6.75
CA HIS A 481 -9.72 7.24 6.53
C HIS A 481 -10.50 7.26 7.85
N ASN A 482 -10.09 6.46 8.83
CA ASN A 482 -10.81 6.37 10.10
C ASN A 482 -10.75 7.69 10.89
N LEU A 483 -9.60 8.37 10.89
CA LEU A 483 -9.50 9.72 11.46
C LEU A 483 -10.43 10.71 10.75
N TRP A 484 -10.48 10.66 9.41
CA TRP A 484 -11.36 11.51 8.62
C TRP A 484 -12.84 11.22 8.87
N LEU A 485 -13.21 9.96 9.00
CA LEU A 485 -14.57 9.55 9.36
C LEU A 485 -14.97 10.09 10.74
N LEU A 486 -14.17 9.84 11.76
CA LEU A 486 -14.47 10.25 13.14
C LEU A 486 -14.63 11.77 13.25
N THR A 487 -13.76 12.53 12.61
CA THR A 487 -13.89 14.00 12.58
C THR A 487 -15.11 14.46 11.78
N GLY A 488 -15.50 13.72 10.75
CA GLY A 488 -16.74 13.96 9.99
C GLY A 488 -18.00 13.77 10.82
N LEU A 489 -18.05 12.72 11.63
CA LEU A 489 -19.14 12.46 12.57
C LEU A 489 -19.24 13.57 13.61
N ARG A 490 -18.12 14.00 14.22
CA ARG A 490 -18.09 15.16 15.13
C ARG A 490 -18.60 16.44 14.44
N TRP A 491 -18.25 16.65 13.17
CA TRP A 491 -18.73 17.80 12.40
C TRP A 491 -20.24 17.78 12.19
N ALA A 492 -20.80 16.63 11.86
CA ALA A 492 -22.25 16.46 11.71
C ALA A 492 -22.99 16.78 12.99
N GLU A 493 -22.56 16.23 14.13
CA GLU A 493 -23.11 16.51 15.45
C GLU A 493 -23.03 17.98 15.84
N GLN A 494 -21.94 18.66 15.48
CA GLN A 494 -21.82 20.10 15.77
C GLN A 494 -22.77 20.95 14.91
N LYS A 495 -22.98 20.57 13.64
CA LYS A 495 -23.98 21.22 12.77
C LYS A 495 -25.40 21.07 13.32
N GLU A 496 -25.75 19.90 13.84
CA GLU A 496 -27.06 19.66 14.47
C GLU A 496 -27.25 20.52 15.69
N LYS A 497 -26.24 20.61 16.57
CA LYS A 497 -26.30 21.50 17.74
C LYS A 497 -26.53 22.97 17.35
N ARG A 498 -25.87 23.46 16.33
CA ARG A 498 -26.01 24.84 15.83
C ARG A 498 -27.37 25.12 15.19
N LYS A 499 -28.04 24.10 14.65
CA LYS A 499 -29.41 24.24 14.11
C LYS A 499 -30.47 24.19 15.18
N ALA A 500 -30.17 23.54 16.33
CA ALA A 500 -31.09 23.43 17.46
C ALA A 500 -30.97 24.58 18.46
N ALA A 501 -29.90 25.38 18.40
CA ALA A 501 -29.67 26.61 19.18
C ALA A 501 -30.12 27.84 18.37
#